data_b3c0d74f2726af53fa1c43d2b7332df8
#
_entry.id   b3c0d74f2726af53fa1c43d2b7332df8
#
_cell.length_a   1.000
_cell.length_b   1.000
_cell.length_c   1.000
_cell.angle_alpha   90.00
_cell.angle_beta   90.00
_cell.angle_gamma   90.00
#
_symmetry.space_group_name_H-M   'P 1'
#
loop_
_entity.id
_entity.type
_entity.pdbx_description
1 polymer ?
#
loop_
_entity_poly.entity_id
_entity_poly.type
_entity_poly.pdbx_seq_one_letter_code
_entity_poly.pdbx_strand_id
1 'polypeptide(L)'
;MPLSQLDKQPALIVIDLQKGIVSLPLAHPTNEITSKAAQLADAFRDRGFPVVLVNVAGGAPGRTDQSHHFDPPADWADLVPELKEHPGDHKVTKMRWGAFHGTGLDEHLKNLNVTQVFVCGIATSIGVESTARYAHEHGYHVALVTDAMTDLDSVSHQHSVEKIFPRLGETTTTNEVLSSLNTNH
;
A
#
# COMPACT_ATOMS: atom_id res chain seq x y z
N MET A 1 -1.95 -14.12 -12.20
CA MET A 1 -3.26 -14.27 -12.89
C MET A 1 -3.86 -12.89 -12.97
N PRO A 2 -4.55 -12.53 -14.03
CA PRO A 2 -5.22 -11.23 -14.09
C PRO A 2 -6.24 -11.13 -12.93
N LEU A 3 -6.53 -9.91 -12.51
CA LEU A 3 -7.56 -9.61 -11.53
C LEU A 3 -8.89 -10.25 -11.97
N SER A 4 -9.48 -11.08 -11.12
CA SER A 4 -10.67 -11.85 -11.49
C SER A 4 -11.91 -10.94 -11.55
N GLN A 5 -11.99 -9.95 -10.69
CA GLN A 5 -13.13 -9.04 -10.58
C GLN A 5 -12.72 -7.71 -9.95
N LEU A 6 -13.33 -6.63 -10.44
CA LEU A 6 -13.35 -5.34 -9.75
C LEU A 6 -14.69 -5.20 -9.01
N ASP A 7 -14.66 -5.01 -7.71
CA ASP A 7 -15.85 -4.79 -6.90
C ASP A 7 -16.46 -3.41 -7.17
N LYS A 8 -17.70 -3.22 -6.74
CA LYS A 8 -18.40 -1.92 -6.90
C LYS A 8 -17.82 -0.81 -6.04
N GLN A 9 -17.20 -1.15 -4.91
CA GLN A 9 -16.61 -0.21 -3.97
C GLN A 9 -15.17 -0.65 -3.63
N PRO A 10 -14.22 -0.47 -4.55
CA PRO A 10 -12.81 -0.71 -4.28
C PRO A 10 -12.18 0.51 -3.62
N ALA A 11 -11.07 0.32 -2.92
CA ALA A 11 -10.19 1.38 -2.43
C ALA A 11 -8.73 1.08 -2.76
N LEU A 12 -7.93 2.12 -2.94
CA LEU A 12 -6.47 2.00 -3.07
C LEU A 12 -5.81 2.37 -1.74
N ILE A 13 -4.86 1.55 -1.30
CA ILE A 13 -4.04 1.80 -0.11
C ILE A 13 -2.57 1.87 -0.55
N VAL A 14 -1.98 3.05 -0.46
CA VAL A 14 -0.58 3.31 -0.83
C VAL A 14 0.26 3.35 0.44
N ILE A 15 1.20 2.41 0.58
CA ILE A 15 1.98 2.20 1.79
C ILE A 15 3.34 2.89 1.70
N ASP A 16 3.60 3.80 2.63
CA ASP A 16 4.89 4.36 3.00
C ASP A 16 5.73 4.92 1.82
N LEU A 17 5.09 5.45 0.79
CA LEU A 17 5.78 6.24 -0.24
C LEU A 17 6.08 7.64 0.32
N GLN A 18 7.02 7.69 1.25
CA GLN A 18 7.48 8.86 1.99
C GLN A 18 8.98 9.07 1.82
N LYS A 19 9.44 10.30 1.98
CA LYS A 19 10.84 10.73 1.70
C LYS A 19 11.88 9.81 2.34
N GLY A 20 11.71 9.49 3.62
CA GLY A 20 12.69 8.68 4.33
C GLY A 20 12.74 7.22 3.91
N ILE A 21 11.64 6.68 3.38
CA ILE A 21 11.58 5.29 2.90
C ILE A 21 12.07 5.18 1.46
N VAL A 22 11.65 6.09 0.58
CA VAL A 22 12.04 6.05 -0.84
C VAL A 22 13.52 6.35 -1.07
N SER A 23 14.20 6.95 -0.08
CA SER A 23 15.64 7.22 -0.12
C SER A 23 16.52 6.02 0.24
N LEU A 24 15.91 4.93 0.73
CA LEU A 24 16.66 3.72 1.09
C LEU A 24 17.15 2.95 -0.15
N PRO A 25 18.19 2.11 -0.02
CA PRO A 25 18.63 1.25 -1.09
C PRO A 25 17.63 0.12 -1.33
N LEU A 26 16.69 0.34 -2.24
CA LEU A 26 15.60 -0.58 -2.54
C LEU A 26 15.95 -1.54 -3.69
N ALA A 27 15.30 -2.69 -3.73
CA ALA A 27 15.55 -3.75 -4.71
C ALA A 27 15.16 -3.38 -6.15
N HIS A 28 14.20 -2.44 -6.31
CA HIS A 28 13.74 -1.98 -7.63
C HIS A 28 13.85 -0.44 -7.73
N PRO A 29 13.88 0.12 -8.95
CA PRO A 29 13.94 1.57 -9.14
C PRO A 29 12.77 2.30 -8.49
N THR A 30 13.04 3.16 -7.53
CA THR A 30 12.03 3.84 -6.71
C THR A 30 11.10 4.72 -7.55
N ASN A 31 11.65 5.40 -8.57
CA ASN A 31 10.90 6.25 -9.47
C ASN A 31 9.83 5.48 -10.28
N GLU A 32 10.07 4.22 -10.61
CA GLU A 32 9.07 3.37 -11.27
C GLU A 32 7.92 3.04 -10.31
N ILE A 33 8.25 2.71 -9.06
CA ILE A 33 7.26 2.38 -8.03
C ILE A 33 6.38 3.60 -7.71
N THR A 34 6.99 4.76 -7.47
CA THR A 34 6.25 6.00 -7.18
C THR A 34 5.39 6.44 -8.36
N SER A 35 5.89 6.32 -9.59
CA SER A 35 5.12 6.64 -10.80
C SER A 35 3.89 5.74 -10.97
N LYS A 36 4.04 4.42 -10.78
CA LYS A 36 2.92 3.47 -10.87
C LYS A 36 1.88 3.69 -9.77
N ALA A 37 2.32 3.93 -8.54
CA ALA A 37 1.42 4.25 -7.43
C ALA A 37 0.65 5.56 -7.69
N ALA A 38 1.31 6.58 -8.25
CA ALA A 38 0.65 7.83 -8.64
C ALA A 38 -0.39 7.63 -9.74
N GLN A 39 -0.09 6.84 -10.78
CA GLN A 39 -1.05 6.48 -11.83
C GLN A 39 -2.28 5.76 -11.27
N LEU A 40 -2.08 4.82 -10.35
CA LEU A 40 -3.17 4.14 -9.66
C LEU A 40 -4.01 5.14 -8.86
N ALA A 41 -3.37 6.01 -8.07
CA ALA A 41 -4.06 6.99 -7.25
C ALA A 41 -4.91 7.95 -8.11
N ASP A 42 -4.36 8.46 -9.20
CA ASP A 42 -5.10 9.31 -10.14
C ASP A 42 -6.30 8.57 -10.75
N ALA A 43 -6.13 7.31 -11.18
CA ALA A 43 -7.21 6.52 -11.76
C ALA A 43 -8.34 6.19 -10.77
N PHE A 44 -8.01 5.93 -9.49
CA PHE A 44 -9.03 5.72 -8.45
C PHE A 44 -9.79 7.02 -8.16
N ARG A 45 -9.09 8.15 -8.04
CA ARG A 45 -9.69 9.48 -7.84
C ARG A 45 -10.64 9.86 -8.98
N ASP A 46 -10.24 9.63 -10.23
CA ASP A 46 -11.05 9.92 -11.43
C ASP A 46 -12.36 9.13 -11.44
N ARG A 47 -12.41 7.98 -10.77
CA ARG A 47 -13.62 7.16 -10.59
C ARG A 47 -14.39 7.47 -9.30
N GLY A 48 -13.92 8.40 -8.50
CA GLY A 48 -14.52 8.70 -7.19
C GLY A 48 -14.31 7.61 -6.16
N PHE A 49 -13.35 6.70 -6.37
CA PHE A 49 -13.01 5.65 -5.41
C PHE A 49 -12.03 6.16 -4.35
N PRO A 50 -12.15 5.67 -3.10
CA PRO A 50 -11.26 6.08 -2.02
C PRO A 50 -9.79 5.77 -2.30
N VAL A 51 -8.94 6.77 -2.03
CA VAL A 51 -7.49 6.63 -1.98
C VAL A 51 -7.03 6.88 -0.55
N VAL A 52 -6.29 5.91 -0.01
CA VAL A 52 -5.68 5.99 1.33
C VAL A 52 -4.18 6.13 1.16
N LEU A 53 -3.64 7.24 1.65
CA LEU A 53 -2.20 7.51 1.65
C LEU A 53 -1.67 7.26 3.06
N VAL A 54 -0.79 6.26 3.18
CA VAL A 54 -0.25 5.81 4.45
C VAL A 54 1.21 6.23 4.59
N ASN A 55 1.57 6.79 5.73
CA ASN A 55 2.95 6.98 6.15
C ASN A 55 3.20 6.35 7.52
N VAL A 56 4.45 6.01 7.79
CA VAL A 56 4.89 5.50 9.08
C VAL A 56 5.72 6.57 9.81
N ALA A 57 5.40 6.79 11.10
CA ALA A 57 6.10 7.78 11.94
C ALA A 57 6.72 7.17 13.21
N GLY A 58 6.76 5.85 13.32
CA GLY A 58 7.33 5.17 14.48
C GLY A 58 7.43 3.66 14.31
N GLY A 59 7.48 2.94 15.42
CA GLY A 59 7.60 1.49 15.46
C GLY A 59 6.84 0.84 16.61
N ALA A 60 6.66 -0.46 16.55
CA ALA A 60 6.06 -1.23 17.63
C ALA A 60 6.99 -1.23 18.86
N PRO A 61 6.43 -1.14 20.10
CA PRO A 61 7.21 -1.08 21.33
C PRO A 61 7.66 -2.49 21.76
N GLY A 62 8.32 -3.23 20.91
CA GLY A 62 8.82 -4.57 21.21
C GLY A 62 10.34 -4.60 21.18
N ARG A 63 10.93 -5.57 21.88
CA ARG A 63 12.34 -5.88 21.71
C ARG A 63 12.53 -6.71 20.46
N THR A 64 13.50 -6.33 19.62
CA THR A 64 13.87 -7.04 18.39
C THR A 64 15.38 -7.29 18.39
N ASP A 65 15.83 -8.28 17.63
CA ASP A 65 17.25 -8.55 17.45
C ASP A 65 17.98 -7.40 16.74
N GLN A 66 17.25 -6.66 15.90
CA GLN A 66 17.73 -5.47 15.24
C GLN A 66 17.25 -4.23 16.01
N SER A 67 18.09 -3.74 16.93
CA SER A 67 17.82 -2.45 17.59
C SER A 67 18.38 -1.32 16.73
N HIS A 68 17.51 -0.45 16.25
CA HIS A 68 17.92 0.76 15.54
C HIS A 68 17.59 1.97 16.40
N HIS A 69 18.60 2.84 16.60
CA HIS A 69 18.33 4.19 17.07
C HIS A 69 17.67 4.94 15.90
N PHE A 70 16.41 5.34 16.09
CA PHE A 70 15.62 6.02 15.09
C PHE A 70 15.51 7.50 15.46
N ASP A 71 16.29 8.32 14.79
CA ASP A 71 16.29 9.79 14.91
C ASP A 71 16.21 10.39 13.50
N PRO A 72 15.01 10.33 12.88
CA PRO A 72 14.83 10.75 11.51
C PRO A 72 14.81 12.29 11.38
N PRO A 73 15.17 12.83 10.20
CA PRO A 73 14.93 14.24 9.89
C PRO A 73 13.43 14.58 9.95
N ALA A 74 13.13 15.86 10.15
CA ALA A 74 11.76 16.34 10.38
C ALA A 74 10.78 16.00 9.24
N ASP A 75 11.27 15.93 7.99
CA ASP A 75 10.49 15.62 6.81
C ASP A 75 10.51 14.13 6.39
N TRP A 76 11.07 13.28 7.25
CA TRP A 76 11.21 11.84 6.96
C TRP A 76 9.87 11.15 6.63
N ALA A 77 8.82 11.55 7.34
CA ALA A 77 7.48 10.97 7.17
C ALA A 77 6.63 11.67 6.09
N ASP A 78 7.14 12.74 5.46
CA ASP A 78 6.41 13.43 4.39
C ASP A 78 6.25 12.51 3.19
N LEU A 79 5.04 12.46 2.64
CA LEU A 79 4.76 11.73 1.40
C LEU A 79 5.52 12.35 0.23
N VAL A 80 5.87 11.51 -0.74
CA VAL A 80 6.54 11.97 -1.96
C VAL A 80 5.60 12.83 -2.81
N PRO A 81 6.10 13.92 -3.42
CA PRO A 81 5.26 14.86 -4.17
C PRO A 81 4.61 14.24 -5.41
N GLU A 82 5.15 13.13 -5.92
CA GLU A 82 4.62 12.39 -7.06
C GLU A 82 3.20 11.87 -6.83
N LEU A 83 2.83 11.60 -5.57
CA LEU A 83 1.49 11.16 -5.20
C LEU A 83 0.44 12.25 -5.33
N LYS A 84 0.84 13.54 -5.42
CA LYS A 84 -0.05 14.70 -5.59
C LYS A 84 -1.24 14.62 -4.62
N GLU A 85 -0.97 14.66 -3.32
CA GLU A 85 -2.01 14.57 -2.29
C GLU A 85 -3.24 15.40 -2.67
N HIS A 86 -4.41 14.78 -2.61
CA HIS A 86 -5.69 15.40 -2.93
C HIS A 86 -6.52 15.62 -1.65
N PRO A 87 -7.32 16.69 -1.54
CA PRO A 87 -8.16 16.93 -0.36
C PRO A 87 -9.15 15.81 -0.03
N GLY A 88 -9.51 14.98 -1.02
CA GLY A 88 -10.36 13.81 -0.84
C GLY A 88 -9.66 12.54 -0.37
N ASP A 89 -8.33 12.54 -0.32
CA ASP A 89 -7.58 11.37 0.13
C ASP A 89 -7.69 11.18 1.65
N HIS A 90 -7.78 9.93 2.07
CA HIS A 90 -7.71 9.60 3.48
C HIS A 90 -6.25 9.40 3.90
N LYS A 91 -5.78 10.19 4.87
CA LYS A 91 -4.40 10.08 5.37
C LYS A 91 -4.35 9.22 6.62
N VAL A 92 -3.41 8.28 6.62
CA VAL A 92 -3.15 7.40 7.75
C VAL A 92 -1.69 7.52 8.16
N THR A 93 -1.43 8.00 9.36
CA THR A 93 -0.11 7.93 9.99
C THR A 93 -0.08 6.77 10.98
N LYS A 94 0.77 5.78 10.70
CA LYS A 94 0.86 4.57 11.53
C LYS A 94 2.13 4.52 12.35
N MET A 95 2.03 3.84 13.49
CA MET A 95 3.13 3.57 14.42
C MET A 95 3.49 2.07 14.44
N ARG A 96 3.07 1.33 13.42
CA ARG A 96 3.23 -0.13 13.28
C ARG A 96 3.50 -0.47 11.81
N TRP A 97 3.80 -1.71 11.53
CA TRP A 97 4.01 -2.17 10.16
C TRP A 97 2.72 -2.11 9.33
N GLY A 98 1.62 -2.66 9.88
CA GLY A 98 0.33 -2.66 9.21
C GLY A 98 -0.45 -1.36 9.37
N ALA A 99 -1.21 -0.99 8.36
CA ALA A 99 -1.96 0.28 8.32
C ALA A 99 -3.26 0.26 9.12
N PHE A 100 -3.74 -0.90 9.55
CA PHE A 100 -5.03 -1.02 10.26
C PHE A 100 -4.93 -0.82 11.77
N HIS A 101 -3.81 -1.21 12.38
CA HIS A 101 -3.69 -1.23 13.84
C HIS A 101 -3.65 0.18 14.44
N GLY A 102 -4.69 0.54 15.19
CA GLY A 102 -4.75 1.81 15.93
C GLY A 102 -4.88 3.07 15.08
N THR A 103 -5.36 2.94 13.84
CA THR A 103 -5.47 4.05 12.87
C THR A 103 -6.91 4.43 12.50
N GLY A 104 -7.89 3.61 12.84
CA GLY A 104 -9.28 3.81 12.39
C GLY A 104 -9.54 3.47 10.92
N LEU A 105 -8.56 2.91 10.20
CA LEU A 105 -8.68 2.62 8.76
C LEU A 105 -9.84 1.66 8.46
N ASP A 106 -10.00 0.60 9.24
CA ASP A 106 -11.09 -0.37 9.05
C ASP A 106 -12.47 0.28 9.14
N GLU A 107 -12.68 1.12 10.16
CA GLU A 107 -13.93 1.87 10.33
C GLU A 107 -14.16 2.83 9.16
N HIS A 108 -13.13 3.55 8.73
CA HIS A 108 -13.21 4.45 7.57
C HIS A 108 -13.64 3.71 6.30
N LEU A 109 -12.99 2.60 5.98
CA LEU A 109 -13.31 1.80 4.79
C LEU A 109 -14.72 1.19 4.86
N LYS A 110 -15.15 0.70 6.02
CA LYS A 110 -16.49 0.18 6.24
C LYS A 110 -17.57 1.24 6.09
N ASN A 111 -17.34 2.45 6.58
CA ASN A 111 -18.27 3.57 6.43
C ASN A 111 -18.47 3.98 4.96
N LEU A 112 -17.48 3.70 4.10
CA LEU A 112 -17.56 3.89 2.64
C LEU A 112 -18.08 2.63 1.90
N ASN A 113 -18.47 1.58 2.62
CA ASN A 113 -18.89 0.28 2.07
C ASN A 113 -17.84 -0.36 1.15
N VAL A 114 -16.55 -0.13 1.43
CA VAL A 114 -15.46 -0.75 0.69
C VAL A 114 -15.45 -2.25 0.93
N THR A 115 -15.36 -3.03 -0.15
CA THR A 115 -15.30 -4.50 -0.11
C THR A 115 -13.99 -5.05 -0.64
N GLN A 116 -13.29 -4.28 -1.47
CA GLN A 116 -12.01 -4.68 -2.07
C GLN A 116 -10.96 -3.61 -1.84
N VAL A 117 -9.75 -4.03 -1.49
CA VAL A 117 -8.61 -3.13 -1.31
C VAL A 117 -7.46 -3.51 -2.24
N PHE A 118 -6.94 -2.51 -2.95
CA PHE A 118 -5.73 -2.61 -3.74
C PHE A 118 -4.57 -2.07 -2.91
N VAL A 119 -3.51 -2.85 -2.74
CA VAL A 119 -2.37 -2.48 -1.89
C VAL A 119 -1.11 -2.40 -2.72
N CYS A 120 -0.38 -1.30 -2.59
CA CYS A 120 0.93 -1.07 -3.20
C CYS A 120 1.85 -0.28 -2.26
N GLY A 121 3.10 -0.07 -2.62
CA GLY A 121 4.07 0.76 -1.86
C GLY A 121 5.27 0.00 -1.33
N ILE A 122 5.84 0.40 -0.18
CA ILE A 122 7.11 -0.06 0.41
C ILE A 122 6.95 -0.34 1.91
N ALA A 123 7.56 -1.38 2.47
CA ALA A 123 8.26 -2.48 1.84
C ALA A 123 7.31 -3.67 1.68
N THR A 124 7.48 -4.42 0.60
CA THR A 124 6.63 -5.56 0.24
C THR A 124 6.44 -6.53 1.38
N SER A 125 7.53 -7.01 2.02
CA SER A 125 7.49 -8.00 3.10
C SER A 125 7.21 -7.41 4.49
N ILE A 126 7.08 -6.09 4.61
CA ILE A 126 6.91 -5.41 5.89
C ILE A 126 5.53 -4.69 5.92
N GLY A 127 5.48 -3.44 5.52
CA GLY A 127 4.27 -2.62 5.60
C GLY A 127 3.15 -3.11 4.67
N VAL A 128 3.50 -3.49 3.44
CA VAL A 128 2.54 -4.00 2.44
C VAL A 128 1.95 -5.33 2.89
N GLU A 129 2.79 -6.32 3.20
CA GLU A 129 2.34 -7.65 3.64
C GLU A 129 1.55 -7.57 4.95
N SER A 130 2.01 -6.80 5.94
CA SER A 130 1.28 -6.63 7.21
C SER A 130 -0.10 -6.02 6.98
N THR A 131 -0.21 -5.02 6.10
CA THR A 131 -1.49 -4.41 5.74
C THR A 131 -2.40 -5.40 5.01
N ALA A 132 -1.86 -6.17 4.08
CA ALA A 132 -2.61 -7.19 3.34
C ALA A 132 -3.14 -8.29 4.25
N ARG A 133 -2.35 -8.75 5.22
CA ARG A 133 -2.78 -9.75 6.22
C ARG A 133 -3.96 -9.23 7.05
N TYR A 134 -3.89 -8.01 7.56
CA TYR A 134 -4.99 -7.40 8.29
C TYR A 134 -6.23 -7.21 7.42
N ALA A 135 -6.07 -6.74 6.19
CA ALA A 135 -7.20 -6.59 5.27
C ALA A 135 -7.90 -7.93 5.03
N HIS A 136 -7.13 -9.00 4.79
CA HIS A 136 -7.65 -10.35 4.64
C HIS A 136 -8.42 -10.83 5.89
N GLU A 137 -7.85 -10.65 7.09
CA GLU A 137 -8.49 -11.03 8.36
C GLU A 137 -9.77 -10.20 8.64
N HIS A 138 -9.85 -8.97 8.15
CA HIS A 138 -11.05 -8.14 8.22
C HIS A 138 -12.11 -8.46 7.16
N GLY A 139 -11.82 -9.40 6.26
CA GLY A 139 -12.77 -9.91 5.25
C GLY A 139 -12.82 -9.09 3.95
N TYR A 140 -11.83 -8.22 3.68
CA TYR A 140 -11.73 -7.55 2.39
C TYR A 140 -11.23 -8.50 1.30
N HIS A 141 -11.71 -8.32 0.08
CA HIS A 141 -11.03 -8.84 -1.11
C HIS A 141 -9.74 -8.06 -1.33
N VAL A 142 -8.60 -8.74 -1.25
CA VAL A 142 -7.29 -8.08 -1.33
C VAL A 142 -6.68 -8.28 -2.71
N ALA A 143 -6.27 -7.19 -3.36
CA ALA A 143 -5.52 -7.19 -4.60
C ALA A 143 -4.13 -6.55 -4.37
N LEU A 144 -3.08 -7.31 -4.62
CA LEU A 144 -1.69 -6.89 -4.42
C LEU A 144 -1.11 -6.45 -5.78
N VAL A 145 -0.82 -5.14 -5.93
CA VAL A 145 -0.28 -4.59 -7.19
C VAL A 145 1.24 -4.74 -7.20
N THR A 146 1.72 -5.89 -7.67
CA THR A 146 3.08 -6.35 -7.45
C THR A 146 4.16 -5.55 -8.17
N ASP A 147 3.82 -4.89 -9.27
CA ASP A 147 4.74 -4.02 -10.02
C ASP A 147 4.75 -2.55 -9.51
N ALA A 148 3.89 -2.23 -8.54
CA ALA A 148 3.84 -0.94 -7.83
C ALA A 148 4.32 -1.07 -6.37
N MET A 149 5.15 -2.06 -6.06
CA MET A 149 5.76 -2.26 -4.74
C MET A 149 7.21 -2.71 -4.86
N THR A 150 7.98 -2.47 -3.81
CA THR A 150 9.36 -2.93 -3.69
C THR A 150 9.74 -3.18 -2.23
N ASP A 151 10.93 -3.71 -2.02
CA ASP A 151 11.49 -4.04 -0.71
C ASP A 151 12.95 -3.59 -0.61
N LEU A 152 13.53 -3.66 0.58
CA LEU A 152 14.97 -3.49 0.78
C LEU A 152 15.77 -4.69 0.26
N ASP A 153 15.14 -5.88 0.26
CA ASP A 153 15.73 -7.13 -0.20
C ASP A 153 14.86 -7.80 -1.25
N SER A 154 15.45 -8.12 -2.40
CA SER A 154 14.76 -8.74 -3.53
C SER A 154 14.24 -10.15 -3.22
N VAL A 155 14.93 -10.90 -2.36
CA VAL A 155 14.51 -12.26 -1.96
C VAL A 155 13.27 -12.20 -1.08
N SER A 156 13.22 -11.25 -0.13
CA SER A 156 12.05 -10.99 0.71
C SER A 156 10.86 -10.55 -0.12
N HIS A 157 11.07 -9.62 -1.07
CA HIS A 157 10.04 -9.21 -2.02
C HIS A 157 9.45 -10.41 -2.77
N GLN A 158 10.31 -11.20 -3.40
CA GLN A 158 9.90 -12.36 -4.19
C GLN A 158 9.18 -13.40 -3.33
N HIS A 159 9.64 -13.66 -2.11
CA HIS A 159 8.98 -14.57 -1.18
C HIS A 159 7.55 -14.13 -0.87
N SER A 160 7.34 -12.85 -0.54
CA SER A 160 6.00 -12.33 -0.27
C SER A 160 5.10 -12.47 -1.49
N VAL A 161 5.56 -12.06 -2.67
CA VAL A 161 4.79 -12.10 -3.91
C VAL A 161 4.41 -13.52 -4.32
N GLU A 162 5.34 -14.48 -4.23
CA GLU A 162 5.13 -15.84 -4.73
C GLU A 162 4.51 -16.80 -3.70
N LYS A 163 4.79 -16.61 -2.41
CA LYS A 163 4.43 -17.59 -1.38
C LYS A 163 3.34 -17.11 -0.44
N ILE A 164 3.27 -15.82 -0.16
CA ILE A 164 2.34 -15.26 0.82
C ILE A 164 1.11 -14.66 0.16
N PHE A 165 1.30 -13.76 -0.79
CA PHE A 165 0.20 -13.00 -1.41
C PHE A 165 -0.87 -13.86 -2.08
N PRO A 166 -0.54 -14.96 -2.79
CA PRO A 166 -1.57 -15.85 -3.36
C PRO A 166 -2.49 -16.53 -2.33
N ARG A 167 -2.13 -16.47 -1.04
CA ARG A 167 -2.95 -16.97 0.07
C ARG A 167 -3.81 -15.88 0.73
N LEU A 168 -3.46 -14.61 0.52
CA LEU A 168 -4.14 -13.46 1.11
C LEU A 168 -5.15 -12.84 0.13
N GLY A 169 -4.88 -12.96 -1.17
CA GLY A 169 -5.69 -12.30 -2.20
C GLY A 169 -5.19 -12.60 -3.60
N GLU A 170 -5.50 -11.70 -4.52
CA GLU A 170 -5.08 -11.78 -5.91
C GLU A 170 -3.86 -10.91 -6.15
N THR A 171 -2.89 -11.43 -6.90
CA THR A 171 -1.76 -10.63 -7.40
C THR A 171 -2.11 -10.06 -8.78
N THR A 172 -1.82 -8.79 -8.99
CA THR A 172 -2.13 -8.06 -10.22
C THR A 172 -1.02 -7.07 -10.56
N THR A 173 -1.14 -6.41 -11.69
CA THR A 173 -0.24 -5.35 -12.15
C THR A 173 -0.97 -4.02 -12.30
N THR A 174 -0.22 -2.91 -12.30
CA THR A 174 -0.76 -1.57 -12.56
C THR A 174 -1.62 -1.53 -13.83
N ASN A 175 -1.12 -2.10 -14.93
CA ASN A 175 -1.85 -2.10 -16.20
C ASN A 175 -3.16 -2.89 -16.14
N GLU A 176 -3.20 -4.02 -15.44
CA GLU A 176 -4.42 -4.82 -15.26
C GLU A 176 -5.46 -4.06 -14.44
N VAL A 177 -5.03 -3.38 -13.36
CA VAL A 177 -5.92 -2.54 -12.55
C VAL A 177 -6.49 -1.38 -13.38
N LEU A 178 -5.63 -0.63 -14.08
CA LEU A 178 -6.07 0.48 -14.94
C LEU A 178 -7.04 0.01 -16.03
N SER A 179 -6.79 -1.14 -16.63
CA SER A 179 -7.69 -1.74 -17.63
C SER A 179 -9.04 -2.11 -17.02
N SER A 180 -9.05 -2.71 -15.82
CA SER A 180 -10.28 -3.08 -15.12
C SER A 180 -11.11 -1.86 -14.72
N LEU A 181 -10.45 -0.78 -14.26
CA LEU A 181 -11.09 0.49 -13.99
C LEU A 181 -11.73 1.12 -15.24
N ASN A 182 -11.16 0.93 -16.41
CA ASN A 182 -11.66 1.49 -17.66
C ASN A 182 -12.83 0.70 -18.28
N THR A 183 -12.95 -0.58 -17.97
CA THR A 183 -13.91 -1.51 -18.60
C THR A 183 -15.27 -1.54 -17.87
N ASN A 184 -15.31 -1.21 -16.59
CA ASN A 184 -16.53 -1.19 -15.80
C ASN A 184 -17.18 0.21 -15.85
N HIS A 185 -17.96 0.43 -16.90
CA HIS A 185 -18.90 1.56 -17.06
C HIS A 185 -20.31 1.11 -16.71
#